data_708d2b8d145e606f4dd8ca682360d241
#
_entry.id   708d2b8d145e606f4dd8ca682360d241
#
_cell.length_a   1.000
_cell.length_b   1.000
_cell.length_c   1.000
_cell.angle_alpha   90.00
_cell.angle_beta   90.00
_cell.angle_gamma   90.00
#
_symmetry.space_group_name_H-M   'P 1'
#
loop_
_entity.id
_entity.type
_entity.pdbx_description
1 polymer ?
#
loop_
_entity_poly.entity_id
_entity_poly.type
_entity_poly.pdbx_seq_one_letter_code
_entity_poly.pdbx_strand_id
1 'polypeptide(L)'
;MDRHITAPINKETARSLHAGDYVYITGTIYTARDAAHKRMYEILQKGGELPVDWKDQVIYYMGPSPAREGRPIGSAGPTTASRMDKYAPQLLDLGLGAMVGKGKRSQAVIDAIVRNGSVYFAAVGGAGALLSKCITSAEVVAYDDLGTEAIRKLTVENFPAIVVIDSEGNNLYETAIKEYRKVEE
;
A
#
# COMPACT_ATOMS: atom_id res chain seq x y z
N MET A 1 2.65 -15.28 -13.32
CA MET A 1 3.10 -14.48 -14.49
C MET A 1 3.41 -13.07 -14.01
N ASP A 2 4.56 -12.57 -14.41
CA ASP A 2 4.99 -11.24 -13.98
C ASP A 2 4.29 -10.16 -14.80
N ARG A 3 3.79 -9.13 -14.13
CA ARG A 3 3.13 -8.01 -14.78
C ARG A 3 3.78 -6.70 -14.41
N HIS A 4 3.93 -5.83 -15.39
CA HIS A 4 4.37 -4.46 -15.18
C HIS A 4 3.15 -3.54 -15.17
N ILE A 5 2.97 -2.80 -14.07
CA ILE A 5 1.83 -1.89 -13.92
C ILE A 5 2.33 -0.48 -13.58
N THR A 6 1.50 0.50 -13.89
CA THR A 6 1.82 1.91 -13.67
C THR A 6 0.95 2.47 -12.55
N ALA A 7 1.57 3.18 -11.60
CA ALA A 7 0.84 3.91 -10.56
C ALA A 7 0.76 5.41 -10.95
N PRO A 8 -0.37 6.08 -10.73
CA PRO A 8 -1.60 5.63 -10.07
C PRO A 8 -2.26 4.42 -10.75
N ILE A 9 -3.01 3.64 -9.97
CA ILE A 9 -3.65 2.42 -10.47
C ILE A 9 -5.16 2.66 -10.59
N ASN A 10 -5.68 2.69 -11.82
CA ASN A 10 -7.10 2.86 -12.03
C ASN A 10 -7.86 1.55 -11.75
N LYS A 11 -9.18 1.63 -11.68
CA LYS A 11 -10.02 0.48 -11.33
C LYS A 11 -9.96 -0.64 -12.35
N GLU A 12 -9.78 -0.32 -13.63
CA GLU A 12 -9.63 -1.32 -14.68
C GLU A 12 -8.38 -2.18 -14.44
N THR A 13 -7.24 -1.53 -14.17
CA THR A 13 -6.00 -2.23 -13.84
C THR A 13 -6.13 -3.02 -12.55
N ALA A 14 -6.70 -2.42 -11.49
CA ALA A 14 -6.88 -3.10 -10.21
C ALA A 14 -7.72 -4.37 -10.36
N ARG A 15 -8.82 -4.31 -11.11
CA ARG A 15 -9.71 -5.45 -11.33
C ARG A 15 -9.09 -6.55 -12.19
N SER A 16 -8.08 -6.22 -12.98
CA SER A 16 -7.37 -7.20 -13.80
C SER A 16 -6.34 -8.01 -13.02
N LEU A 17 -6.05 -7.62 -11.77
CA LEU A 17 -5.08 -8.29 -10.92
C LEU A 17 -5.77 -9.35 -10.05
N HIS A 18 -5.08 -10.48 -9.87
CA HIS A 18 -5.59 -11.60 -9.09
C HIS A 18 -4.62 -11.99 -7.97
N ALA A 19 -5.15 -12.46 -6.86
CA ALA A 19 -4.33 -12.90 -5.72
C ALA A 19 -3.28 -13.90 -6.19
N GLY A 20 -2.03 -13.64 -5.81
CA GLY A 20 -0.87 -14.42 -6.24
C GLY A 20 -0.10 -13.85 -7.42
N ASP A 21 -0.67 -12.87 -8.13
CA ASP A 21 0.05 -12.23 -9.24
C ASP A 21 1.26 -11.46 -8.71
N TYR A 22 2.38 -11.64 -9.40
CA TYR A 22 3.61 -10.91 -9.13
C TYR A 22 3.65 -9.68 -10.04
N VAL A 23 3.88 -8.49 -9.46
CA VAL A 23 3.85 -7.23 -10.21
C VAL A 23 5.09 -6.40 -9.97
N TYR A 24 5.43 -5.58 -10.96
CA TYR A 24 6.43 -4.53 -10.85
C TYR A 24 5.74 -3.19 -11.06
N ILE A 25 5.77 -2.35 -10.03
CA ILE A 25 5.05 -1.06 -10.03
C ILE A 25 6.03 0.05 -10.40
N THR A 26 5.69 0.83 -11.41
CA THR A 26 6.45 2.01 -11.82
C THR A 26 5.54 3.22 -11.81
N GLY A 27 6.01 4.33 -11.30
CA GLY A 27 5.26 5.59 -11.28
C GLY A 27 5.26 6.25 -9.91
N THR A 28 4.13 6.84 -9.55
CA THR A 28 3.99 7.60 -8.30
C THR A 28 3.20 6.82 -7.25
N ILE A 29 3.79 6.66 -6.06
CA ILE A 29 3.08 6.13 -4.89
C ILE A 29 3.32 7.08 -3.71
N TYR A 30 2.55 6.92 -2.65
CA TYR A 30 2.65 7.76 -1.44
C TYR A 30 2.95 6.89 -0.24
N THR A 31 3.65 7.46 0.75
CA THR A 31 3.82 6.78 2.04
C THR A 31 2.88 7.39 3.07
N ALA A 32 2.27 6.54 3.88
CA ALA A 32 1.50 6.96 5.05
C ALA A 32 1.43 5.81 6.04
N ARG A 33 1.74 6.10 7.30
CA ARG A 33 1.67 5.14 8.40
C ARG A 33 0.66 5.59 9.45
N ASP A 34 0.79 5.07 10.66
CA ASP A 34 -0.13 5.24 11.78
C ASP A 34 -0.50 6.70 12.05
N ALA A 35 0.50 7.57 12.20
CA ALA A 35 0.26 8.96 12.59
C ALA A 35 -0.45 9.75 11.50
N ALA A 36 -0.06 9.55 10.23
CA ALA A 36 -0.70 10.20 9.10
C ALA A 36 -2.14 9.71 8.92
N HIS A 37 -2.35 8.39 9.04
CA HIS A 37 -3.69 7.82 8.95
C HIS A 37 -4.61 8.34 10.05
N LYS A 38 -4.12 8.40 11.28
CA LYS A 38 -4.89 8.93 12.41
C LYS A 38 -5.29 10.38 12.17
N ARG A 39 -4.36 11.21 11.70
CA ARG A 39 -4.63 12.62 11.41
C ARG A 39 -5.66 12.77 10.30
N MET A 40 -5.55 12.01 9.21
CA MET A 40 -6.53 12.02 8.13
C MET A 40 -7.91 11.58 8.62
N TYR A 41 -7.97 10.55 9.44
CA TYR A 41 -9.22 10.08 10.04
C TYR A 41 -9.89 11.19 10.87
N GLU A 42 -9.13 11.86 11.72
CA GLU A 42 -9.65 12.95 12.56
C GLU A 42 -10.16 14.13 11.71
N ILE A 43 -9.45 14.47 10.64
CA ILE A 43 -9.87 15.52 9.71
C ILE A 43 -11.21 15.14 9.05
N LEU A 44 -11.35 13.91 8.59
CA LEU A 44 -12.58 13.42 7.96
C LEU A 44 -13.76 13.42 8.93
N GLN A 45 -13.52 13.06 10.20
CA GLN A 45 -14.56 13.08 11.23
C GLN A 45 -15.10 14.51 11.47
N LYS A 46 -14.28 15.52 11.24
CA LYS A 46 -14.67 16.92 11.38
C LYS A 46 -15.19 17.56 10.08
N GLY A 47 -15.29 16.76 9.02
CA GLY A 47 -15.76 17.25 7.70
C GLY A 47 -14.72 18.05 6.94
N GLY A 48 -13.43 17.97 7.31
CA GLY A 48 -12.35 18.67 6.64
C GLY A 48 -11.87 17.98 5.38
N GLU A 49 -11.00 18.66 4.65
CA GLU A 49 -10.40 18.15 3.42
C GLU A 49 -9.03 17.53 3.69
N LEU A 50 -8.74 16.45 2.96
CA LEU A 50 -7.45 15.79 3.04
C LEU A 50 -6.41 16.53 2.17
N PRO A 51 -5.11 16.43 2.53
CA PRO A 51 -4.05 17.12 1.79
C PRO A 51 -3.73 16.50 0.42
N VAL A 52 -4.20 15.27 0.17
CA VAL A 52 -3.98 14.54 -1.08
C VAL A 52 -5.32 14.01 -1.57
N ASP A 53 -5.56 14.10 -2.87
CA ASP A 53 -6.68 13.41 -3.51
C ASP A 53 -6.26 11.94 -3.72
N TRP A 54 -6.89 11.03 -2.97
CA TRP A 54 -6.50 9.62 -2.95
C TRP A 54 -7.08 8.80 -4.09
N LYS A 55 -7.89 9.38 -4.95
CA LYS A 55 -8.48 8.62 -6.06
C LYS A 55 -7.39 7.97 -6.92
N ASP A 56 -7.48 6.65 -7.07
CA ASP A 56 -6.56 5.80 -7.84
C ASP A 56 -5.11 5.78 -7.32
N GLN A 57 -4.83 6.41 -6.19
CA GLN A 57 -3.49 6.46 -5.64
C GLN A 57 -3.12 5.16 -4.90
N VAL A 58 -1.83 4.96 -4.70
CA VAL A 58 -1.27 3.83 -3.95
C VAL A 58 -0.65 4.37 -2.67
N ILE A 59 -1.02 3.78 -1.53
CA ILE A 59 -0.38 4.08 -0.26
C ILE A 59 0.53 2.91 0.13
N TYR A 60 1.81 3.21 0.33
CA TYR A 60 2.78 2.28 0.88
C TYR A 60 2.91 2.54 2.38
N TYR A 61 2.63 1.52 3.19
CA TYR A 61 2.73 1.59 4.65
C TYR A 61 4.20 1.50 5.06
N MET A 62 4.85 2.63 5.02
CA MET A 62 6.28 2.75 5.27
C MET A 62 6.59 4.06 5.99
N GLY A 63 7.46 3.98 7.00
CA GLY A 63 8.12 5.14 7.57
C GLY A 63 9.62 4.98 7.33
N PRO A 64 10.18 5.69 6.36
CA PRO A 64 11.58 5.48 6.00
C PRO A 64 12.53 5.91 7.11
N SER A 65 13.69 5.26 7.19
CA SER A 65 14.79 5.77 8.00
C SER A 65 15.38 7.00 7.30
N PRO A 66 16.12 7.87 8.02
CA PRO A 66 16.71 9.06 7.41
C PRO A 66 17.55 8.70 6.17
N ALA A 67 17.48 9.56 5.16
CA ALA A 67 18.21 9.38 3.92
C ALA A 67 19.73 9.46 4.15
N ARG A 68 20.46 8.60 3.47
CA ARG A 68 21.92 8.68 3.39
C ARG A 68 22.28 9.62 2.24
N GLU A 69 23.49 10.17 2.29
CA GLU A 69 23.99 11.04 1.23
C GLU A 69 23.87 10.38 -0.14
N GLY A 70 23.30 11.10 -1.09
CA GLY A 70 23.09 10.61 -2.46
C GLY A 70 21.89 9.69 -2.63
N ARG A 71 21.06 9.49 -1.59
CA ARG A 71 19.88 8.64 -1.66
C ARG A 71 18.61 9.42 -1.31
N PRO A 72 17.48 9.21 -2.02
CA PRO A 72 16.22 9.90 -1.70
C PRO A 72 15.62 9.50 -0.36
N ILE A 73 15.83 8.27 0.08
CA ILE A 73 15.39 7.77 1.40
C ILE A 73 16.41 6.75 1.92
N GLY A 74 16.31 6.42 3.20
CA GLY A 74 17.06 5.32 3.81
C GLY A 74 16.39 3.97 3.54
N SER A 75 16.21 3.15 4.58
CA SER A 75 15.51 1.86 4.44
C SER A 75 14.03 2.08 4.13
N ALA A 76 13.45 1.27 3.25
CA ALA A 76 12.08 1.38 2.75
C ALA A 76 11.23 0.14 3.03
N GLY A 77 11.47 -0.55 4.15
CA GLY A 77 10.74 -1.76 4.51
C GLY A 77 9.27 -1.50 4.88
N PRO A 78 8.37 -2.43 4.56
CA PRO A 78 6.96 -2.28 4.86
C PRO A 78 6.66 -2.45 6.35
N THR A 79 5.65 -1.72 6.84
CA THR A 79 5.10 -1.84 8.18
C THR A 79 3.91 -2.80 8.17
N THR A 80 3.61 -3.41 9.32
CA THR A 80 2.44 -4.28 9.49
C THR A 80 1.15 -3.53 9.14
N ALA A 81 0.44 -4.05 8.14
CA ALA A 81 -0.73 -3.40 7.57
C ALA A 81 -1.94 -3.35 8.50
N SER A 82 -2.10 -4.35 9.39
CA SER A 82 -3.25 -4.40 10.31
C SER A 82 -3.36 -3.17 11.21
N ARG A 83 -2.27 -2.46 11.43
CA ARG A 83 -2.28 -1.21 12.22
C ARG A 83 -3.09 -0.11 11.53
N MET A 84 -3.28 -0.18 10.23
CA MET A 84 -4.05 0.78 9.44
C MET A 84 -5.50 0.34 9.19
N ASP A 85 -5.89 -0.85 9.62
CA ASP A 85 -7.22 -1.43 9.29
C ASP A 85 -8.39 -0.61 9.79
N LYS A 86 -8.20 0.14 10.88
CA LYS A 86 -9.20 1.06 11.42
C LYS A 86 -9.49 2.23 10.46
N TYR A 87 -8.51 2.62 9.67
CA TYR A 87 -8.57 3.82 8.82
C TYR A 87 -8.76 3.52 7.34
N ALA A 88 -8.26 2.37 6.89
CA ALA A 88 -8.20 2.04 5.46
C ALA A 88 -9.57 2.02 4.76
N PRO A 89 -10.66 1.48 5.36
CA PRO A 89 -11.95 1.45 4.67
C PRO A 89 -12.44 2.83 4.22
N GLN A 90 -12.24 3.85 5.04
CA GLN A 90 -12.67 5.20 4.71
C GLN A 90 -11.88 5.78 3.53
N LEU A 91 -10.58 5.53 3.47
CA LEU A 91 -9.75 5.95 2.34
C LEU A 91 -10.11 5.20 1.06
N LEU A 92 -10.41 3.90 1.17
CA LEU A 92 -10.88 3.11 0.03
C LEU A 92 -12.20 3.65 -0.50
N ASP A 93 -13.10 4.06 0.37
CA ASP A 93 -14.37 4.67 -0.03
C ASP A 93 -14.18 6.04 -0.69
N LEU A 94 -13.06 6.71 -0.46
CA LEU A 94 -12.68 7.94 -1.16
C LEU A 94 -12.01 7.68 -2.52
N GLY A 95 -11.84 6.42 -2.89
CA GLY A 95 -11.31 6.05 -4.19
C GLY A 95 -9.87 5.55 -4.19
N LEU A 96 -9.24 5.35 -3.02
CA LEU A 96 -7.88 4.82 -2.95
C LEU A 96 -7.77 3.55 -3.82
N GLY A 97 -6.77 3.51 -4.71
CA GLY A 97 -6.62 2.44 -5.68
C GLY A 97 -5.97 1.19 -5.11
N ALA A 98 -4.97 1.34 -4.25
CA ALA A 98 -4.24 0.22 -3.71
C ALA A 98 -3.48 0.57 -2.43
N MET A 99 -3.09 -0.48 -1.71
CA MET A 99 -2.26 -0.39 -0.51
C MET A 99 -1.13 -1.39 -0.63
N VAL A 100 0.04 -1.05 -0.10
CA VAL A 100 1.20 -1.94 -0.02
C VAL A 100 1.67 -2.00 1.42
N GLY A 101 1.84 -3.21 1.95
CA GLY A 101 2.28 -3.40 3.33
C GLY A 101 2.72 -4.84 3.56
N LYS A 102 2.57 -5.32 4.78
CA LYS A 102 2.80 -6.74 5.12
C LYS A 102 1.76 -7.22 6.11
N GLY A 103 1.45 -8.51 6.05
CA GLY A 103 0.55 -9.18 6.99
C GLY A 103 -0.92 -9.14 6.58
N LYS A 104 -1.73 -9.70 7.45
CA LYS A 104 -3.17 -9.87 7.19
C LYS A 104 -3.95 -8.58 7.38
N ARG A 105 -5.14 -8.54 6.78
CA ARG A 105 -6.09 -7.42 6.91
C ARG A 105 -7.38 -7.91 7.60
N SER A 106 -8.09 -6.97 8.23
CA SER A 106 -9.39 -7.25 8.82
C SER A 106 -10.46 -7.49 7.74
N GLN A 107 -11.56 -8.12 8.12
CA GLN A 107 -12.68 -8.33 7.20
C GLN A 107 -13.25 -7.01 6.68
N ALA A 108 -13.29 -5.97 7.52
CA ALA A 108 -13.76 -4.63 7.11
C ALA A 108 -12.93 -4.06 5.96
N VAL A 109 -11.62 -4.27 5.98
CA VAL A 109 -10.73 -3.84 4.88
C VAL A 109 -10.99 -4.67 3.63
N ILE A 110 -11.13 -5.98 3.76
CA ILE A 110 -11.43 -6.87 2.62
C ILE A 110 -12.75 -6.45 1.96
N ASP A 111 -13.80 -6.20 2.77
CA ASP A 111 -15.10 -5.76 2.27
C ASP A 111 -14.98 -4.43 1.50
N ALA A 112 -14.18 -3.49 2.03
CA ALA A 112 -13.97 -2.20 1.37
C ALA A 112 -13.18 -2.34 0.06
N ILE A 113 -12.21 -3.27 0.01
CA ILE A 113 -11.47 -3.59 -1.22
C ILE A 113 -12.43 -4.07 -2.31
N VAL A 114 -13.31 -5.01 -1.97
CA VAL A 114 -14.30 -5.55 -2.91
C VAL A 114 -15.30 -4.48 -3.33
N ARG A 115 -15.83 -3.74 -2.38
CA ARG A 115 -16.81 -2.67 -2.64
C ARG A 115 -16.27 -1.61 -3.59
N ASN A 116 -14.98 -1.30 -3.49
CA ASN A 116 -14.35 -0.22 -4.25
C ASN A 116 -13.52 -0.69 -5.45
N GLY A 117 -13.37 -1.99 -5.64
CA GLY A 117 -12.56 -2.51 -6.73
C GLY A 117 -11.08 -2.17 -6.60
N SER A 118 -10.58 -2.23 -5.36
CA SER A 118 -9.18 -1.91 -5.03
C SER A 118 -8.35 -3.19 -4.88
N VAL A 119 -7.09 -3.07 -4.47
CA VAL A 119 -6.19 -4.21 -4.33
C VAL A 119 -5.20 -3.96 -3.19
N TYR A 120 -4.80 -5.04 -2.52
CA TYR A 120 -3.76 -4.98 -1.48
C TYR A 120 -2.58 -5.83 -1.91
N PHE A 121 -1.39 -5.21 -1.88
CA PHE A 121 -0.12 -5.85 -2.22
C PHE A 121 0.75 -6.05 -0.98
N ALA A 122 1.57 -7.08 -1.03
CA ALA A 122 2.73 -7.20 -0.13
C ALA A 122 3.99 -6.86 -0.92
N ALA A 123 4.88 -6.06 -0.32
CA ALA A 123 6.18 -5.78 -0.93
C ALA A 123 7.04 -7.04 -0.93
N VAL A 124 7.74 -7.30 -2.01
CA VAL A 124 8.60 -8.47 -2.17
C VAL A 124 10.07 -8.03 -2.07
N GLY A 125 10.89 -8.89 -1.49
CA GLY A 125 12.31 -8.63 -1.34
C GLY A 125 12.76 -8.45 0.11
N GLY A 126 11.83 -8.36 1.06
CA GLY A 126 12.04 -8.45 2.51
C GLY A 126 12.94 -7.40 3.15
N ALA A 127 14.04 -7.04 2.54
CA ALA A 127 14.98 -6.07 3.09
C ALA A 127 14.66 -4.66 2.57
N GLY A 128 14.41 -3.73 3.49
CA GLY A 128 14.12 -2.35 3.13
C GLY A 128 15.21 -1.66 2.29
N ALA A 129 16.46 -2.13 2.41
CA ALA A 129 17.57 -1.64 1.59
C ALA A 129 17.42 -1.99 0.11
N LEU A 130 16.85 -3.17 -0.22
CA LEU A 130 16.57 -3.55 -1.60
C LEU A 130 15.40 -2.76 -2.17
N LEU A 131 14.34 -2.59 -1.38
CA LEU A 131 13.16 -1.84 -1.80
C LEU A 131 13.49 -0.35 -2.01
N SER A 132 14.40 0.21 -1.20
CA SER A 132 14.81 1.61 -1.35
C SER A 132 15.48 1.89 -2.70
N LYS A 133 16.11 0.88 -3.31
CA LYS A 133 16.75 1.02 -4.63
C LYS A 133 15.74 1.25 -5.75
N CYS A 134 14.49 0.83 -5.55
CA CYS A 134 13.42 1.06 -6.52
C CYS A 134 12.87 2.49 -6.44
N ILE A 135 13.24 3.26 -5.42
CA ILE A 135 12.72 4.60 -5.19
C ILE A 135 13.73 5.60 -5.75
N THR A 136 13.33 6.32 -6.80
CA THR A 136 14.20 7.27 -7.51
C THR A 136 14.07 8.69 -7.01
N SER A 137 12.94 9.04 -6.39
CA SER A 137 12.75 10.33 -5.73
C SER A 137 11.76 10.22 -4.58
N ALA A 138 11.88 11.12 -3.62
CA ALA A 138 10.98 11.21 -2.48
C ALA A 138 10.87 12.67 -2.04
N GLU A 139 9.64 13.16 -1.82
CA GLU A 139 9.41 14.50 -1.29
C GLU A 139 8.27 14.48 -0.28
N VAL A 140 8.41 15.28 0.78
CA VAL A 140 7.33 15.46 1.75
C VAL A 140 6.26 16.34 1.11
N VAL A 141 5.02 15.85 1.07
CA VAL A 141 3.89 16.60 0.50
C VAL A 141 2.88 17.04 1.55
N ALA A 142 2.88 16.40 2.72
CA ALA A 142 1.97 16.78 3.81
C ALA A 142 2.51 16.27 5.15
N TYR A 143 2.07 16.93 6.24
CA TYR A 143 2.33 16.53 7.62
C TYR A 143 3.83 16.43 7.95
N ASP A 144 4.59 17.42 7.50
CA ASP A 144 6.04 17.51 7.71
C ASP A 144 6.42 17.39 9.20
N ASP A 145 5.57 17.89 10.10
CA ASP A 145 5.76 17.81 11.55
C ASP A 145 5.79 16.37 12.07
N LEU A 146 5.29 15.40 11.31
CA LEU A 146 5.32 13.99 11.70
C LEU A 146 6.67 13.31 11.43
N GLY A 147 7.64 14.02 10.87
CA GLY A 147 8.97 13.47 10.63
C GLY A 147 8.95 12.28 9.67
N THR A 148 9.43 11.11 10.13
CA THR A 148 9.47 9.90 9.31
C THR A 148 8.08 9.39 8.92
N GLU A 149 7.03 9.80 9.63
CA GLU A 149 5.64 9.44 9.33
C GLU A 149 4.90 10.50 8.53
N ALA A 150 5.58 11.52 8.03
CA ALA A 150 4.99 12.47 7.08
C ALA A 150 4.54 11.75 5.81
N ILE A 151 3.56 12.33 5.12
CA ILE A 151 3.15 11.79 3.81
C ILE A 151 4.19 12.23 2.80
N ARG A 152 4.81 11.25 2.12
CA ARG A 152 5.77 11.48 1.07
C ARG A 152 5.25 10.97 -0.27
N LYS A 153 5.56 11.71 -1.31
CA LYS A 153 5.32 11.29 -2.68
C LYS A 153 6.61 10.64 -3.19
N LEU A 154 6.51 9.40 -3.63
CA LEU A 154 7.65 8.65 -4.13
C LEU A 154 7.50 8.40 -5.62
N THR A 155 8.60 8.51 -6.35
CA THR A 155 8.70 7.94 -7.69
C THR A 155 9.41 6.60 -7.59
N VAL A 156 8.81 5.56 -8.13
CA VAL A 156 9.36 4.20 -8.08
C VAL A 156 9.52 3.62 -9.48
N GLU A 157 10.52 2.75 -9.62
CA GLU A 157 10.77 1.98 -10.84
C GLU A 157 10.83 0.49 -10.49
N ASN A 158 9.98 -0.30 -11.14
CA ASN A 158 9.94 -1.74 -11.00
C ASN A 158 9.90 -2.21 -9.53
N PHE A 159 9.09 -1.53 -8.73
CA PHE A 159 8.89 -1.89 -7.32
C PHE A 159 8.19 -3.25 -7.25
N PRO A 160 8.85 -4.28 -6.68
CA PRO A 160 8.29 -5.64 -6.70
C PRO A 160 7.25 -5.85 -5.62
N ALA A 161 6.10 -6.38 -6.02
CA ALA A 161 5.01 -6.67 -5.09
C ALA A 161 4.23 -7.90 -5.55
N ILE A 162 3.52 -8.52 -4.61
CA ILE A 162 2.61 -9.62 -4.91
C ILE A 162 1.20 -9.22 -4.47
N VAL A 163 0.20 -9.56 -5.28
CA VAL A 163 -1.21 -9.33 -4.93
C VAL A 163 -1.60 -10.29 -3.81
N VAL A 164 -1.99 -9.75 -2.66
CA VAL A 164 -2.45 -10.54 -1.51
C VAL A 164 -3.96 -10.64 -1.49
N ILE A 165 -4.65 -9.50 -1.67
CA ILE A 165 -6.11 -9.45 -1.73
C ILE A 165 -6.49 -8.73 -3.02
N ASP A 166 -7.26 -9.41 -3.87
CA ASP A 166 -7.71 -8.84 -5.13
C ASP A 166 -9.10 -8.20 -5.00
N SER A 167 -9.56 -7.58 -6.08
CA SER A 167 -10.83 -6.86 -6.10
C SER A 167 -12.06 -7.76 -5.95
N GLU A 168 -11.90 -9.05 -6.08
CA GLU A 168 -12.97 -10.04 -5.88
C GLU A 168 -12.99 -10.59 -4.45
N GLY A 169 -12.02 -10.20 -3.62
CA GLY A 169 -11.92 -10.64 -2.23
C GLY A 169 -11.12 -11.91 -2.04
N ASN A 170 -10.50 -12.45 -3.10
CA ASN A 170 -9.60 -13.58 -2.96
C ASN A 170 -8.40 -13.15 -2.12
N ASN A 171 -8.06 -13.95 -1.13
CA ASN A 171 -7.05 -13.63 -0.13
C ASN A 171 -5.99 -14.73 -0.10
N LEU A 172 -4.76 -14.38 -0.47
CA LEU A 172 -3.66 -15.32 -0.56
C LEU A 172 -3.38 -16.03 0.77
N TYR A 173 -3.56 -15.35 1.90
CA TYR A 173 -3.38 -15.97 3.22
C TYR A 173 -4.39 -17.08 3.47
N GLU A 174 -5.65 -16.91 3.08
CA GLU A 174 -6.68 -17.91 3.24
C GLU A 174 -6.45 -19.10 2.30
N THR A 175 -6.07 -18.83 1.06
CA THR A 175 -5.76 -19.88 0.08
C THR A 175 -4.60 -20.73 0.55
N ALA A 176 -3.53 -20.11 1.05
CA ALA A 176 -2.36 -20.82 1.57
C ALA A 176 -2.71 -21.72 2.75
N ILE A 177 -3.57 -21.25 3.67
CA ILE A 177 -4.02 -22.05 4.82
C ILE A 177 -4.83 -23.26 4.36
N LYS A 178 -5.74 -23.08 3.41
CA LYS A 178 -6.57 -24.17 2.87
C LYS A 178 -5.72 -25.22 2.17
N GLU A 179 -4.72 -24.83 1.39
CA GLU A 179 -3.81 -25.75 0.74
C GLU A 179 -2.97 -26.53 1.74
N TYR A 180 -2.47 -25.88 2.78
CA TYR A 180 -1.72 -26.51 3.84
C TYR A 180 -2.56 -27.59 4.56
N ARG A 181 -3.82 -27.30 4.88
CA ARG A 181 -4.74 -28.25 5.52
C ARG A 181 -5.03 -29.48 4.65
N LYS A 182 -5.10 -29.30 3.33
CA LYS A 182 -5.29 -30.41 2.39
C LYS A 182 -4.12 -31.38 2.37
N VAL A 183 -2.92 -30.90 2.60
CA VAL A 183 -1.71 -31.75 2.62
C VAL A 183 -1.63 -32.57 3.91
N GLU A 184 -2.26 -32.12 5.00
CA GLU A 184 -2.25 -32.83 6.28
C GLU A 184 -3.36 -33.90 6.39
N GLU A 185 -4.36 -33.87 5.52
CA GLU A 185 -5.42 -34.89 5.42
C GLU A 185 -4.96 -36.06 4.52
#